data_a88c959cf2e7fc57de0326d20d988a5f
#
_entry.id   a88c959cf2e7fc57de0326d20d988a5f
#
_cell.length_a   1.000
_cell.length_b   1.000
_cell.length_c   1.000
_cell.angle_alpha   90.00
_cell.angle_beta   90.00
_cell.angle_gamma   90.00
#
_symmetry.space_group_name_H-M   'P 1'
#
loop_
_entity.id
_entity.type
_entity.pdbx_description
1 polymer ?
#
loop_
_entity_poly.entity_id
_entity_poly.type
_entity_poly.pdbx_seq_one_letter_code
_entity_poly.pdbx_strand_id
1 'polypeptide(L)' 'MSTRRRLDFELVRRRLVDGRGAAREVIEAGRVTVDGAPANKAARLVGPGQAVVVTGP' A
#
# COMPACT_ATOMS: atom_id res chain seq x y z
N MET A 1 2.11 20.43 5.74
CA MET A 1 1.11 19.50 6.28
C MET A 1 1.27 18.14 5.61
N SER A 2 1.23 17.10 6.39
CA SER A 2 1.38 15.78 5.82
C SER A 2 0.06 15.34 5.19
N THR A 3 0.16 14.72 4.02
CA THR A 3 -0.99 14.22 3.29
C THR A 3 -0.97 12.72 3.36
N ARG A 4 -1.34 12.19 4.52
CA ARG A 4 -1.35 10.75 4.70
C ARG A 4 -2.63 10.16 4.14
N ARG A 5 -2.50 9.00 3.53
CA ARG A 5 -3.61 8.28 2.93
C ARG A 5 -3.57 6.82 3.35
N ARG A 6 -4.72 6.18 3.29
CA ARG A 6 -4.80 4.75 3.57
C ARG A 6 -3.93 3.98 2.57
N LEU A 7 -3.34 2.89 3.05
CA LEU A 7 -2.44 2.07 2.21
C LEU A 7 -3.16 1.54 0.97
N ASP A 8 -4.39 1.04 1.12
CA ASP A 8 -5.14 0.53 -0.03
C ASP A 8 -5.39 1.62 -1.06
N PHE A 9 -5.73 2.82 -0.60
CA PHE A 9 -5.93 3.95 -1.50
C PHE A 9 -4.61 4.33 -2.19
N GLU A 10 -3.52 4.34 -1.43
CA GLU A 10 -2.22 4.74 -1.96
C GLU A 10 -1.71 3.78 -3.03
N LEU A 11 -1.98 2.48 -2.87
CA LEU A 11 -1.63 1.50 -3.88
C LEU A 11 -2.32 1.79 -5.21
N VAL A 12 -3.57 2.17 -5.17
CA VAL A 12 -4.32 2.52 -6.38
C VAL A 12 -3.81 3.84 -6.95
N ARG A 13 -3.61 4.84 -6.09
CA ARG A 13 -3.16 6.16 -6.52
C ARG A 13 -1.80 6.09 -7.20
N ARG A 14 -0.90 5.25 -6.70
CA ARG A 14 0.44 5.08 -7.28
C ARG A 14 0.45 4.10 -8.44
N ARG A 15 -0.72 3.57 -8.81
CA ARG A 15 -0.87 2.64 -9.92
C ARG A 15 -0.07 1.36 -9.73
N LEU A 16 0.07 0.94 -8.48
CA LEU A 16 0.73 -0.32 -8.16
C LEU A 16 -0.23 -1.50 -8.29
N VAL A 17 -1.53 -1.22 -8.23
CA VAL A 17 -2.59 -2.21 -8.45
C VAL A 17 -3.71 -1.53 -9.24
N ASP A 18 -4.60 -2.34 -9.80
CA ASP A 18 -5.66 -1.83 -10.68
C ASP A 18 -6.86 -1.25 -9.94
N GLY A 19 -7.09 -1.65 -8.70
CA GLY A 19 -8.24 -1.17 -7.95
C GLY A 19 -8.14 -1.55 -6.50
N ARG A 20 -9.13 -1.10 -5.71
CA ARG A 20 -9.07 -1.30 -4.25
C ARG A 20 -9.20 -2.77 -3.87
N GLY A 21 -9.94 -3.56 -4.63
CA GLY A 21 -10.02 -5.00 -4.38
C GLY A 21 -8.65 -5.65 -4.52
N ALA A 22 -7.94 -5.34 -5.60
CA ALA A 22 -6.59 -5.85 -5.80
C ALA A 22 -5.64 -5.34 -4.71
N ALA A 23 -5.80 -4.09 -4.28
CA ALA A 23 -4.99 -3.53 -3.20
C ALA A 23 -5.15 -4.34 -1.92
N ARG A 24 -6.40 -4.64 -1.55
CA ARG A 24 -6.66 -5.42 -0.35
C ARG A 24 -6.10 -6.83 -0.46
N GLU A 25 -6.19 -7.44 -1.64
CA GLU A 25 -5.66 -8.78 -1.85
C GLU A 25 -4.16 -8.84 -1.62
N VAL A 26 -3.39 -7.90 -2.18
CA VAL A 26 -1.94 -7.93 -2.01
C VAL A 26 -1.53 -7.60 -0.59
N ILE A 27 -2.29 -6.72 0.09
CA ILE A 27 -2.03 -6.41 1.49
C ILE A 27 -2.27 -7.65 2.35
N GLU A 28 -3.40 -8.32 2.16
CA GLU A 28 -3.75 -9.50 2.94
C GLU A 28 -2.82 -10.67 2.66
N ALA A 29 -2.28 -10.72 1.45
CA ALA A 29 -1.31 -11.75 1.08
C ALA A 29 0.10 -11.48 1.63
N GLY A 30 0.30 -10.37 2.32
CA GLY A 30 1.60 -10.04 2.87
C GLY A 30 2.62 -9.60 1.82
N ARG A 31 2.15 -9.07 0.70
CA ARG A 31 3.03 -8.72 -0.42
C ARG A 31 3.38 -7.23 -0.47
N VAL A 32 2.97 -6.46 0.52
CA VAL A 32 3.18 -5.01 0.51
C VAL A 32 4.16 -4.62 1.61
N THR A 33 5.13 -3.79 1.25
CA THR A 33 6.04 -3.20 2.23
C THR A 33 5.94 -1.69 2.16
N VAL A 34 6.15 -1.05 3.30
CA VAL A 34 6.25 0.40 3.40
C VAL A 34 7.60 0.70 4.03
N ASP A 35 8.45 1.41 3.31
CA ASP A 35 9.84 1.68 3.72
C ASP A 35 10.57 0.39 4.11
N GLY A 36 10.31 -0.68 3.39
CA GLY A 36 10.96 -1.97 3.59
C GLY A 36 10.35 -2.84 4.67
N ALA A 37 9.35 -2.36 5.40
CA ALA A 37 8.70 -3.13 6.45
C ALA A 37 7.34 -3.66 5.98
N PRO A 38 7.01 -4.91 6.30
CA PRO A 38 5.72 -5.46 5.89
C PRO A 38 4.55 -4.64 6.44
N ALA A 39 3.55 -4.44 5.61
CA ALA A 39 2.35 -3.71 5.97
C ALA A 39 1.15 -4.58 5.62
N ASN A 40 0.36 -4.96 6.63
CA ASN A 40 -0.72 -5.91 6.43
C ASN A 40 -2.10 -5.35 6.79
N LYS A 41 -2.22 -4.04 6.90
CA LYS A 41 -3.50 -3.41 7.20
C LYS A 41 -3.83 -2.37 6.15
N ALA A 42 -4.97 -2.54 5.49
CA ALA A 42 -5.39 -1.64 4.43
C ALA A 42 -5.59 -0.21 4.94
N ALA A 43 -6.00 -0.07 6.18
CA ALA A 43 -6.28 1.25 6.77
C ALA A 43 -5.02 1.95 7.29
N ARG A 44 -3.85 1.31 7.22
CA ARG A 44 -2.61 1.96 7.66
C ARG A 44 -2.38 3.24 6.87
N LEU A 45 -2.00 4.30 7.57
CA LEU A 45 -1.73 5.58 6.92
C LEU A 45 -0.31 5.61 6.38
N VAL A 46 -0.18 6.13 5.17
CA VAL A 46 1.10 6.20 4.47
C VAL A 46 1.32 7.63 3.99
N GLY A 47 2.48 8.16 4.27
CA GLY A 47 2.83 9.50 3.82
C GLY A 47 3.34 9.50 2.38
N PRO A 48 3.32 10.65 1.72
CA PRO A 48 3.72 10.73 0.30
C PRO A 48 5.19 10.43 0.06
N GLY A 49 6.03 10.59 1.08
CA GLY A 49 7.46 10.31 0.95
C GLY A 49 7.85 8.89 1.31
N GLN A 50 6.92 8.06 1.73
CA GLN A 50 7.24 6.69 2.09
C GLN A 50 7.24 5.80 0.86
N ALA A 51 8.19 4.88 0.81
CA ALA A 51 8.31 3.95 -0.31
C ALA A 51 7.35 2.79 -0.11
N VAL A 52 6.43 2.60 -1.05
CA VAL A 52 5.47 1.52 -1.02
C VAL A 52 5.81 0.55 -2.14
N VAL A 53 6.03 -0.70 -1.80
CA VAL A 53 6.44 -1.71 -2.77
C VAL A 53 5.49 -2.90 -2.68
N VAL A 54 5.04 -3.38 -3.83
CA VAL A 54 4.27 -4.63 -3.93
C VAL A 54 5.22 -5.69 -4.46
N THR A 55 5.48 -6.69 -3.62
CA THR A 55 6.32 -7.80 -4.05
C THR A 55 5.43 -8.87 -4.66
N GLY A 56 5.98 -9.64 -5.55
CA GLY A 56 5.17 -10.62 -6.20
C GLY A 56 5.77 -11.98 -6.14
N PRO A 57 4.97 -13.00 -6.40
CA PRO A 57 5.53 -14.27 -6.75
C PRO A 57 6.13 -14.15 -8.13
#